data_176f20b533bd59864e02a92a6b9c0f6f
#
_entry.id   176f20b533bd59864e02a92a6b9c0f6f
#
_cell.length_a   1.000
_cell.length_b   1.000
_cell.length_c   1.000
_cell.angle_alpha   90.00
_cell.angle_beta   90.00
_cell.angle_gamma   90.00
#
_symmetry.space_group_name_H-M   'P 1'
#
loop_
_entity.id
_entity.type
_entity.pdbx_description
1 polymer ?
#
loop_
_entity_poly.entity_id
_entity_poly.type
_entity_poly.pdbx_seq_one_letter_code
_entity_poly.pdbx_strand_id
1 'polypeptide(L)' 'MPKVGKKKFKYTKAGKKAAKKYAKKTGKKVSYGKK' A
#
# COMPACT_ATOMS: atom_id res chain seq x y z
N MET A 1 -6.33 -3.85 4.97
CA MET A 1 -5.77 -2.54 4.69
C MET A 1 -4.43 -2.66 4.02
N PRO A 2 -4.25 -1.99 2.93
CA PRO A 2 -2.98 -2.07 2.23
C PRO A 2 -1.88 -1.35 3.00
N LYS A 3 -0.71 -1.89 2.96
CA LYS A 3 0.40 -1.24 3.60
C LYS A 3 1.68 -1.68 2.91
N VAL A 4 2.63 -0.82 2.87
CA VAL A 4 3.89 -1.10 2.22
C VAL A 4 4.98 -0.90 3.23
N GLY A 5 5.63 -1.94 3.58
CA GLY A 5 6.68 -1.88 4.57
C GLY A 5 6.12 -1.39 5.89
N LYS A 6 6.56 -0.24 6.31
CA LYS A 6 6.07 0.30 7.56
C LYS A 6 4.97 1.29 7.34
N LYS A 7 4.66 1.63 6.12
CA LYS A 7 3.66 2.64 5.84
C LYS A 7 2.29 2.02 5.68
N LYS A 8 1.30 2.59 6.33
CA LYS A 8 -0.05 2.09 6.22
C LYS A 8 -0.84 2.99 5.31
N PHE A 9 -1.73 2.43 4.56
CA PHE A 9 -2.58 3.20 3.66
C PHE A 9 -4.03 2.86 3.89
N LYS A 10 -4.90 3.71 3.46
CA LYS A 10 -6.31 3.46 3.64
C LYS A 10 -6.79 2.49 2.57
N TYR A 11 -7.84 1.79 2.89
CA TYR A 11 -8.36 0.84 1.94
C TYR A 11 -9.40 1.53 1.07
N THR A 12 -8.98 2.47 0.29
CA THR A 12 -9.85 3.19 -0.61
C THR A 12 -9.14 3.23 -1.95
N LYS A 13 -9.83 3.72 -2.94
CA LYS A 13 -9.24 3.80 -4.26
C LYS A 13 -7.97 4.62 -4.24
N ALA A 14 -8.05 5.75 -3.58
CA ALA A 14 -6.89 6.63 -3.48
C ALA A 14 -5.79 5.97 -2.66
N GLY A 15 -6.17 5.30 -1.59
CA GLY A 15 -5.21 4.63 -0.74
C GLY A 15 -4.49 3.51 -1.48
N LYS A 16 -5.24 2.75 -2.25
CA LYS A 16 -4.65 1.67 -3.01
C LYS A 16 -3.66 2.19 -4.03
N LYS A 17 -4.01 3.25 -4.69
CA LYS A 17 -3.14 3.84 -5.68
C LYS A 17 -1.88 4.37 -5.02
N ALA A 18 -2.05 5.04 -3.91
CA ALA A 18 -0.91 5.58 -3.19
C ALA A 18 0.01 4.46 -2.74
N ALA A 19 -0.58 3.38 -2.26
CA ALA A 19 0.21 2.24 -1.80
C ALA A 19 1.01 1.66 -2.95
N LYS A 20 0.38 1.53 -4.10
CA LYS A 20 1.06 1.00 -5.25
C LYS A 20 2.21 1.87 -5.67
N LYS A 21 1.99 3.15 -5.71
CA LYS A 21 3.02 4.08 -6.09
C LYS A 21 4.17 4.01 -5.11
N TYR A 22 3.82 3.99 -3.85
CA TYR A 22 4.85 3.96 -2.83
C TYR A 22 5.66 2.67 -2.92
N ALA A 23 4.99 1.58 -3.15
CA ALA A 23 5.66 0.30 -3.26
C ALA A 23 6.64 0.31 -4.44
N LYS A 24 6.21 0.88 -5.53
CA LYS A 24 7.05 0.95 -6.69
C LYS A 24 8.23 1.85 -6.43
N LYS A 25 8.00 2.92 -5.72
CA LYS A 25 9.04 3.86 -5.45
C LYS A 25 10.11 3.27 -4.54
N THR A 26 9.71 2.52 -3.56
CA THR A 26 10.66 1.94 -2.63
C THR A 26 11.10 0.55 -3.03
N GLY A 27 10.48 0.01 -4.03
CA GLY A 27 10.82 -1.33 -4.46
C GLY A 27 10.26 -2.41 -3.57
N LYS A 28 9.22 -2.11 -2.83
CA LYS A 28 8.61 -3.10 -1.98
C LYS A 28 7.28 -3.51 -2.54
N LYS A 29 6.68 -4.51 -1.96
CA LYS A 29 5.39 -4.96 -2.42
C LYS A 29 4.28 -4.48 -1.52
N VAL A 30 3.12 -4.27 -2.10
CA VAL A 30 1.98 -3.84 -1.32
C VAL A 30 1.38 -5.04 -0.62
N SER A 31 1.13 -4.89 0.65
CA SER A 31 0.57 -5.98 1.42
C SER A 31 -0.87 -5.61 1.75
N TYR A 32 -1.82 -6.33 1.22
CA TYR A 32 -3.23 -6.07 1.50
C TYR A 32 -3.61 -6.95 2.67
N GLY A 33 -3.84 -6.39 3.76
CA GLY A 33 -4.19 -7.17 4.93
C GLY A 33 -5.59 -7.66 4.78
N LYS A 34 -5.86 -8.82 4.36
CA LYS A 34 -7.12 -9.33 4.19
C LYS A 34 -7.74 -9.58 5.41
N LYS A 35 -8.50 -9.30 5.91
CA LYS A 35 -9.13 -9.57 6.97
C LYS A 35 -9.48 -9.50 7.45
#